data_a09405b64d91ccd0cbaa7b7a8cb5a96e
#
_entry.id   a09405b64d91ccd0cbaa7b7a8cb5a96e
#
_cell.length_a   1.000
_cell.length_b   1.000
_cell.length_c   1.000
_cell.angle_alpha   90.00
_cell.angle_beta   90.00
_cell.angle_gamma   90.00
#
_symmetry.space_group_name_H-M   'P 1'
#
loop_
_entity.id
_entity.type
_entity.pdbx_description
1 polymer ?
#
loop_
_entity_poly.entity_id
_entity_poly.type
_entity_poly.pdbx_seq_one_letter_code
_entity_poly.pdbx_strand_id
1 'polypeptide(L)'
;GVAYADPNGHVLVITRWVPGTEERIGMLLAVDAHPDLTVSHKRFSRGNFFFDPRLPTGGFKAFRPAVYQRGKVRFMTNAELAASPEYGNRSLDQYAFSEADEFYRTVDRLLNPVPLDPVKAYRSHIEALVELLEERISSVQVGVDYQKANGWTTIEMPEGGAIFETLGPWEDYSTPARDLRLLLAFDELSRFTTYVRDNPDIFRMPAGKTSAQVLADLTDEWERSREELTISYARSDGSPWTVTLGQLVDRAVELEQSYNPND
;
A
#
# COMPACT_ATOMS: atom_id res chain seq x y z
N GLY A 1 5.15 -1.80 20.06
CA GLY A 1 4.49 -1.38 18.83
C GLY A 1 5.48 -1.21 17.70
N VAL A 2 5.02 -1.45 16.51
CA VAL A 2 5.79 -1.29 15.27
C VAL A 2 5.07 -0.27 14.42
N ALA A 3 5.82 0.62 13.80
CA ALA A 3 5.32 1.55 12.80
C ALA A 3 6.01 1.25 11.47
N TYR A 4 5.42 1.68 10.38
CA TYR A 4 6.04 1.73 9.08
C TYR A 4 6.19 3.20 8.68
N ALA A 5 7.37 3.61 8.27
CA ALA A 5 7.61 4.94 7.73
C ALA A 5 7.72 4.84 6.20
N ASP A 6 6.90 5.60 5.51
CA ASP A 6 7.04 5.83 4.08
C ASP A 6 8.22 6.78 3.83
N PRO A 7 9.05 6.59 2.82
CA PRO A 7 10.12 7.53 2.48
C PRO A 7 9.65 8.98 2.27
N ASN A 8 8.39 9.19 1.91
CA ASN A 8 7.78 10.51 1.71
C ASN A 8 7.23 11.13 3.02
N GLY A 9 7.39 10.46 4.17
CA GLY A 9 7.05 11.01 5.48
C GLY A 9 5.78 10.48 6.12
N HIS A 10 4.93 9.70 5.43
CA HIS A 10 3.78 9.02 6.05
C HIS A 10 4.23 8.00 7.09
N VAL A 11 3.47 7.87 8.16
CA VAL A 11 3.72 6.89 9.22
C VAL A 11 2.46 6.06 9.44
N LEU A 12 2.55 4.77 9.13
CA LEU A 12 1.52 3.79 9.38
C LEU A 12 1.75 3.11 10.73
N VAL A 13 0.73 2.99 11.56
CA VAL A 13 0.79 2.21 12.79
C VAL A 13 0.34 0.79 12.51
N ILE A 14 1.23 -0.17 12.70
CA ILE A 14 0.89 -1.60 12.52
C ILE A 14 -0.09 -2.03 13.60
N THR A 15 -1.26 -2.48 13.19
CA THR A 15 -2.35 -2.86 14.10
C THR A 15 -2.49 -4.37 14.21
N ARG A 16 -2.21 -5.11 13.14
CA ARG A 16 -2.43 -6.55 13.16
C ARG A 16 -1.50 -7.29 12.20
N TRP A 17 -0.97 -8.40 12.67
CA TRP A 17 -0.30 -9.41 11.89
C TRP A 17 -1.16 -10.67 11.88
N VAL A 18 -1.56 -11.12 10.71
CA VAL A 18 -2.34 -12.34 10.52
C VAL A 18 -1.53 -13.27 9.63
N PRO A 19 -0.90 -14.33 10.18
CA PRO A 19 -0.14 -15.26 9.37
C PRO A 19 -1.04 -16.02 8.41
N GLY A 20 -0.51 -16.29 7.22
CA GLY A 20 -1.16 -17.12 6.22
C GLY A 20 -1.27 -18.58 6.65
N THR A 21 -2.28 -19.24 6.14
CA THR A 21 -2.51 -20.67 6.26
C THR A 21 -2.76 -21.27 4.87
N GLU A 22 -2.97 -22.56 4.75
CA GLU A 22 -3.38 -23.17 3.47
C GLU A 22 -4.68 -22.59 2.90
N GLU A 23 -5.57 -22.12 3.79
CA GLU A 23 -6.89 -21.63 3.41
C GLU A 23 -6.98 -20.10 3.29
N ARG A 24 -5.99 -19.38 3.84
CA ARG A 24 -6.04 -17.94 3.95
C ARG A 24 -4.67 -17.31 3.73
N ILE A 25 -4.63 -16.28 2.90
CA ILE A 25 -3.45 -15.43 2.71
C ILE A 25 -3.15 -14.67 4.00
N GLY A 26 -1.86 -14.55 4.30
CA GLY A 26 -1.38 -13.71 5.41
C GLY A 26 -1.62 -12.24 5.13
N MET A 27 -1.93 -11.49 6.17
CA MET A 27 -2.19 -10.06 6.07
C MET A 27 -1.43 -9.30 7.14
N LEU A 28 -0.82 -8.20 6.76
CA LEU A 28 -0.34 -7.17 7.66
C LEU A 28 -1.25 -5.95 7.52
N LEU A 29 -1.87 -5.55 8.61
CA LEU A 29 -2.80 -4.43 8.67
C LEU A 29 -2.19 -3.27 9.44
N ALA A 30 -2.42 -2.07 8.95
CA ALA A 30 -2.01 -0.83 9.58
C ALA A 30 -3.15 0.19 9.55
N VAL A 31 -2.98 1.25 10.29
CA VAL A 31 -3.81 2.45 10.20
C VAL A 31 -2.94 3.65 9.85
N ASP A 32 -3.51 4.52 9.07
CA ASP A 32 -2.95 5.79 8.63
C ASP A 32 -3.90 6.91 9.03
N ALA A 33 -3.37 8.01 9.53
CA ALA A 33 -4.13 9.21 9.87
C ALA A 33 -3.72 10.33 8.92
N HIS A 34 -4.72 10.98 8.36
CA HIS A 34 -4.52 12.05 7.39
C HIS A 34 -4.79 13.43 8.00
N PRO A 35 -4.20 14.50 7.46
CA PRO A 35 -4.41 15.86 7.94
C PRO A 35 -5.87 16.32 7.89
N ASP A 36 -6.67 15.77 6.99
CA ASP A 36 -8.11 15.99 6.87
C ASP A 36 -8.94 15.34 8.00
N LEU A 37 -8.27 14.83 9.05
CA LEU A 37 -8.85 14.13 10.20
C LEU A 37 -9.46 12.76 9.88
N THR A 38 -9.23 12.22 8.70
CA THR A 38 -9.63 10.85 8.39
C THR A 38 -8.62 9.83 8.89
N VAL A 39 -9.10 8.63 9.17
CA VAL A 39 -8.28 7.47 9.52
C VAL A 39 -8.63 6.35 8.57
N SER A 40 -7.63 5.86 7.85
CA SER A 40 -7.81 4.76 6.91
C SER A 40 -7.10 3.49 7.37
N HIS A 41 -7.66 2.35 6.99
CA HIS A 41 -7.02 1.06 7.18
C HIS A 41 -6.21 0.72 5.95
N LYS A 42 -5.00 0.23 6.16
CA LYS A 42 -4.06 -0.14 5.09
C LYS A 42 -3.73 -1.62 5.18
N ARG A 43 -3.82 -2.30 4.04
CA ARG A 43 -3.29 -3.65 3.87
C ARG A 43 -1.90 -3.57 3.27
N PHE A 44 -0.99 -4.46 3.68
CA PHE A 44 0.34 -4.53 3.09
C PHE A 44 0.24 -4.80 1.58
N SER A 45 0.79 -3.88 0.83
CA SER A 45 0.97 -3.92 -0.62
C SER A 45 2.03 -2.90 -1.00
N ARG A 46 2.56 -2.95 -2.21
CA ARG A 46 3.53 -1.96 -2.70
C ARG A 46 2.97 -0.54 -2.71
N GLY A 47 1.70 -0.39 -3.03
CA GLY A 47 1.03 0.91 -3.04
C GLY A 47 0.86 1.52 -1.64
N ASN A 48 0.64 0.68 -0.61
CA ASN A 48 0.43 1.17 0.76
C ASN A 48 1.72 1.26 1.59
N PHE A 49 2.70 0.38 1.32
CA PHE A 49 3.94 0.26 2.08
C PHE A 49 5.13 0.49 1.14
N PHE A 50 5.24 1.69 0.61
CA PHE A 50 6.30 2.03 -0.33
C PHE A 50 7.68 1.90 0.34
N PHE A 51 8.59 1.15 -0.31
CA PHE A 51 9.95 0.91 0.16
C PHE A 51 10.97 1.12 -0.96
N ASP A 52 12.01 1.90 -0.66
CA ASP A 52 13.19 2.05 -1.51
C ASP A 52 14.44 1.82 -0.65
N PRO A 53 15.26 0.79 -0.91
CA PRO A 53 16.45 0.49 -0.10
C PRO A 53 17.50 1.60 -0.15
N ARG A 54 17.44 2.48 -1.14
CA ARG A 54 18.33 3.65 -1.26
C ARG A 54 17.96 4.78 -0.30
N LEU A 55 16.74 4.73 0.26
CA LEU A 55 16.17 5.73 1.16
C LEU A 55 16.04 5.16 2.58
N PRO A 56 17.06 5.31 3.45
CA PRO A 56 17.10 4.68 4.77
C PRO A 56 16.08 5.24 5.76
N THR A 57 15.31 6.25 5.37
CA THR A 57 14.23 6.82 6.18
C THR A 57 12.96 5.96 6.17
N GLY A 58 12.71 5.19 5.11
CA GLY A 58 11.56 4.32 4.96
C GLY A 58 11.65 3.00 5.74
N GLY A 59 10.60 2.18 5.65
CA GLY A 59 10.55 0.83 6.16
C GLY A 59 9.98 0.68 7.59
N PHE A 60 10.03 -0.54 8.10
CA PHE A 60 9.54 -0.87 9.45
C PHE A 60 10.41 -0.24 10.53
N LYS A 61 9.75 0.35 11.53
CA LYS A 61 10.38 1.01 12.68
C LYS A 61 9.84 0.41 13.97
N ALA A 62 10.72 0.02 14.85
CA ALA A 62 10.36 -0.37 16.21
C ALA A 62 10.62 0.79 17.17
N PHE A 63 9.77 0.94 18.17
CA PHE A 63 10.04 1.87 19.25
C PHE A 63 11.23 1.40 20.06
N ARG A 64 12.20 2.30 20.20
CA ARG A 64 13.39 2.02 21.00
C ARG A 64 13.03 2.02 22.48
N PRO A 65 13.28 0.91 23.21
CA PRO A 65 12.96 0.84 24.63
C PRO A 65 13.73 1.88 25.43
N ALA A 66 13.00 2.51 26.36
CA ALA A 66 13.60 3.37 27.36
C ALA A 66 14.00 2.52 28.58
N VAL A 67 15.22 2.68 29.05
CA VAL A 67 15.75 2.02 30.26
C VAL A 67 16.15 3.05 31.30
N TYR A 68 15.84 2.76 32.56
CA TYR A 68 16.27 3.60 33.69
C TYR A 68 17.59 3.05 34.23
N GLN A 69 18.63 3.88 34.21
CA GLN A 69 19.94 3.50 34.67
C GLN A 69 20.63 4.68 35.40
N ARG A 70 21.14 4.44 36.60
CA ARG A 70 21.89 5.45 37.42
C ARG A 70 21.13 6.79 37.58
N GLY A 71 19.84 6.72 37.85
CA GLY A 71 19.03 7.92 38.06
C GLY A 71 18.60 8.66 36.80
N LYS A 72 18.88 8.11 35.59
CA LYS A 72 18.55 8.74 34.32
C LYS A 72 17.81 7.76 33.39
N VAL A 73 16.90 8.30 32.59
CA VAL A 73 16.28 7.57 31.48
C VAL A 73 17.18 7.71 30.26
N ARG A 74 17.47 6.60 29.60
CA ARG A 74 18.11 6.55 28.28
C ARG A 74 17.44 5.53 27.40
N PHE A 75 17.65 5.62 26.12
CA PHE A 75 17.23 4.59 25.18
C PHE A 75 18.32 3.52 25.00
N MET A 76 17.89 2.28 24.72
CA MET A 76 18.80 1.19 24.39
C MET A 76 19.61 1.53 23.14
N THR A 77 20.88 1.17 23.15
CA THR A 77 21.75 1.26 21.96
C THR A 77 21.43 0.15 20.95
N ASN A 78 21.93 0.25 19.72
CA ASN A 78 21.77 -0.81 18.71
C ASN A 78 22.41 -2.12 19.16
N ALA A 79 23.56 -2.06 19.85
CA ALA A 79 24.22 -3.25 20.40
C ALA A 79 23.37 -3.94 21.48
N GLU A 80 22.74 -3.17 22.35
CA GLU A 80 21.83 -3.73 23.36
C GLU A 80 20.55 -4.31 22.74
N LEU A 81 20.02 -3.68 21.69
CA LEU A 81 18.90 -4.23 20.92
C LEU A 81 19.27 -5.54 20.25
N ALA A 82 20.43 -5.59 19.58
CA ALA A 82 20.90 -6.80 18.89
C ALA A 82 21.13 -7.96 19.86
N ALA A 83 21.55 -7.68 21.09
CA ALA A 83 21.75 -8.67 22.14
C ALA A 83 20.46 -9.08 22.86
N SER A 84 19.35 -8.36 22.66
CA SER A 84 18.09 -8.61 23.34
C SER A 84 17.26 -9.69 22.65
N PRO A 85 16.82 -10.74 23.32
CA PRO A 85 15.93 -11.74 22.77
C PRO A 85 14.50 -11.19 22.53
N GLU A 86 14.14 -10.11 23.21
CA GLU A 86 12.81 -9.52 23.14
C GLU A 86 12.67 -8.52 21.99
N TYR A 87 13.68 -7.67 21.78
CA TYR A 87 13.57 -6.57 20.84
C TYR A 87 14.26 -6.84 19.51
N GLY A 88 15.44 -7.47 19.52
CA GLY A 88 16.23 -7.75 18.31
C GLY A 88 16.60 -6.51 17.50
N ASN A 89 17.36 -6.69 16.44
CA ASN A 89 17.81 -5.60 15.55
C ASN A 89 17.27 -5.75 14.12
N ARG A 90 16.12 -6.41 13.94
CA ARG A 90 15.58 -6.74 12.62
C ARG A 90 15.22 -5.52 11.77
N SER A 91 15.00 -4.35 12.42
CA SER A 91 14.71 -3.11 11.68
C SER A 91 15.88 -2.64 10.80
N LEU A 92 17.10 -3.10 11.04
CA LEU A 92 18.27 -2.76 10.21
C LEU A 92 18.47 -3.72 9.04
N ASP A 93 18.03 -4.97 9.15
CA ASP A 93 18.22 -6.00 8.13
C ASP A 93 17.52 -5.61 6.81
N GLN A 94 16.41 -4.89 6.89
CA GLN A 94 15.67 -4.42 5.71
C GLN A 94 16.51 -3.47 4.81
N TYR A 95 17.52 -2.81 5.34
CA TYR A 95 18.42 -1.92 4.58
C TYR A 95 19.60 -2.64 3.93
N ALA A 96 19.73 -3.94 4.14
CA ALA A 96 20.71 -4.78 3.47
C ALA A 96 20.24 -5.25 2.08
N PHE A 97 18.96 -5.08 1.75
CA PHE A 97 18.43 -5.41 0.43
C PHE A 97 18.99 -4.46 -0.63
N SER A 98 19.34 -5.02 -1.79
CA SER A 98 19.80 -4.24 -2.94
C SER A 98 18.64 -3.70 -3.78
N GLU A 99 17.50 -4.41 -3.77
CA GLU A 99 16.32 -4.11 -4.57
C GLU A 99 15.05 -4.13 -3.72
N ALA A 100 14.09 -3.27 -4.04
CA ALA A 100 12.81 -3.21 -3.34
C ALA A 100 12.05 -4.55 -3.38
N ASP A 101 12.18 -5.31 -4.46
CA ASP A 101 11.55 -6.62 -4.63
C ASP A 101 11.98 -7.63 -3.56
N GLU A 102 13.22 -7.57 -3.09
CA GLU A 102 13.72 -8.44 -2.01
C GLU A 102 12.99 -8.16 -0.69
N PHE A 103 12.73 -6.87 -0.41
CA PHE A 103 11.97 -6.46 0.77
C PHE A 103 10.54 -7.04 0.73
N TYR A 104 9.81 -6.81 -0.37
CA TYR A 104 8.42 -7.28 -0.49
C TYR A 104 8.35 -8.81 -0.44
N ARG A 105 9.20 -9.51 -1.17
CA ARG A 105 9.27 -10.99 -1.11
C ARG A 105 9.59 -11.51 0.29
N THR A 106 10.44 -10.81 1.03
CA THR A 106 10.76 -11.20 2.41
C THR A 106 9.55 -11.04 3.33
N VAL A 107 8.82 -9.94 3.22
CA VAL A 107 7.60 -9.73 4.00
C VAL A 107 6.53 -10.75 3.61
N ASP A 108 6.33 -11.01 2.32
CA ASP A 108 5.38 -12.01 1.83
C ASP A 108 5.67 -13.41 2.38
N ARG A 109 6.94 -13.82 2.40
CA ARG A 109 7.34 -15.11 3.01
C ARG A 109 7.10 -15.16 4.52
N LEU A 110 7.32 -14.05 5.21
CA LEU A 110 7.03 -13.97 6.65
C LEU A 110 5.52 -13.99 6.93
N LEU A 111 4.72 -13.35 6.10
CA LEU A 111 3.26 -13.37 6.19
C LEU A 111 2.71 -14.75 5.81
N ASN A 112 3.31 -15.40 4.83
CA ASN A 112 2.84 -16.64 4.25
C ASN A 112 3.90 -17.73 4.44
N PRO A 113 4.03 -18.30 5.65
CA PRO A 113 4.99 -19.37 5.93
C PRO A 113 4.67 -20.68 5.19
N VAL A 114 3.43 -20.78 4.68
CA VAL A 114 2.99 -21.85 3.79
C VAL A 114 2.90 -21.28 2.37
N PRO A 115 3.38 -21.98 1.32
CA PRO A 115 3.32 -21.49 -0.04
C PRO A 115 1.90 -21.09 -0.46
N LEU A 116 1.78 -19.95 -1.11
CA LEU A 116 0.51 -19.35 -1.51
C LEU A 116 -0.15 -20.09 -2.67
N ASP A 117 -1.47 -20.18 -2.64
CA ASP A 117 -2.26 -20.44 -3.85
C ASP A 117 -2.17 -19.20 -4.75
N PRO A 118 -1.68 -19.32 -6.01
CA PRO A 118 -1.43 -18.16 -6.86
C PRO A 118 -2.70 -17.40 -7.24
N VAL A 119 -3.84 -18.08 -7.42
CA VAL A 119 -5.12 -17.42 -7.75
C VAL A 119 -5.66 -16.64 -6.53
N LYS A 120 -5.54 -17.21 -5.33
CA LYS A 120 -5.92 -16.49 -4.10
C LYS A 120 -5.04 -15.27 -3.87
N ALA A 121 -3.72 -15.41 -4.11
CA ALA A 121 -2.79 -14.29 -4.02
C ALA A 121 -3.17 -13.18 -5.00
N TYR A 122 -3.44 -13.52 -6.26
CA TYR A 122 -3.86 -12.55 -7.26
C TYR A 122 -5.15 -11.82 -6.88
N ARG A 123 -6.13 -12.56 -6.38
CA ARG A 123 -7.38 -11.96 -5.87
C ARG A 123 -7.13 -10.96 -4.75
N SER A 124 -6.19 -11.25 -3.85
CA SER A 124 -5.83 -10.31 -2.78
C SER A 124 -5.20 -9.02 -3.31
N HIS A 125 -4.41 -9.06 -4.39
CA HIS A 125 -3.88 -7.87 -5.05
C HIS A 125 -5.00 -7.06 -5.72
N ILE A 126 -5.97 -7.74 -6.36
CA ILE A 126 -7.15 -7.09 -6.93
C ILE A 126 -7.97 -6.39 -5.85
N GLU A 127 -8.22 -7.05 -4.71
CA GLU A 127 -8.91 -6.45 -3.57
C GLU A 127 -8.18 -5.23 -3.02
N ALA A 128 -6.85 -5.29 -2.90
CA ALA A 128 -6.03 -4.16 -2.45
C ALA A 128 -6.10 -2.97 -3.41
N LEU A 129 -6.16 -3.22 -4.72
CA LEU A 129 -6.37 -2.18 -5.73
C LEU A 129 -7.75 -1.52 -5.58
N VAL A 130 -8.81 -2.30 -5.36
CA VAL A 130 -10.16 -1.75 -5.12
C VAL A 130 -10.17 -0.86 -3.89
N GLU A 131 -9.54 -1.27 -2.79
CA GLU A 131 -9.42 -0.47 -1.57
C GLU A 131 -8.74 0.89 -1.85
N LEU A 132 -7.67 0.92 -2.66
CA LEU A 132 -6.97 2.16 -3.05
C LEU A 132 -7.84 3.08 -3.92
N LEU A 133 -8.63 2.51 -4.82
CA LEU A 133 -9.57 3.27 -5.66
C LEU A 133 -10.68 3.90 -4.82
N GLU A 134 -11.25 3.18 -3.86
CA GLU A 134 -12.25 3.68 -2.92
C GLU A 134 -11.69 4.80 -2.04
N GLU A 135 -10.45 4.66 -1.58
CA GLU A 135 -9.77 5.70 -0.81
C GLU A 135 -9.56 6.98 -1.64
N ARG A 136 -9.15 6.83 -2.92
CA ARG A 136 -9.02 7.98 -3.82
C ARG A 136 -10.35 8.71 -3.99
N ILE A 137 -11.44 7.97 -4.19
CA ILE A 137 -12.79 8.55 -4.32
C ILE A 137 -13.17 9.34 -3.07
N SER A 138 -12.94 8.75 -1.89
CA SER A 138 -13.19 9.42 -0.62
C SER A 138 -12.39 10.71 -0.48
N SER A 139 -11.12 10.70 -0.88
CA SER A 139 -10.24 11.86 -0.82
C SER A 139 -10.69 12.98 -1.76
N VAL A 140 -11.11 12.64 -2.99
CA VAL A 140 -11.69 13.62 -3.93
C VAL A 140 -12.96 14.22 -3.34
N GLN A 141 -13.83 13.41 -2.72
CA GLN A 141 -15.06 13.91 -2.11
C GLN A 141 -14.77 14.88 -0.96
N VAL A 142 -13.76 14.62 -0.13
CA VAL A 142 -13.32 15.53 0.93
C VAL A 142 -12.88 16.88 0.35
N GLY A 143 -12.10 16.87 -0.74
CA GLY A 143 -11.68 18.09 -1.44
C GLY A 143 -12.87 18.88 -2.00
N VAL A 144 -13.82 18.20 -2.65
CA VAL A 144 -15.05 18.81 -3.18
C VAL A 144 -15.89 19.43 -2.07
N ASP A 145 -16.06 18.74 -0.95
CA ASP A 145 -16.88 19.22 0.17
C ASP A 145 -16.21 20.42 0.87
N TYR A 146 -14.88 20.41 0.99
CA TYR A 146 -14.13 21.56 1.47
C TYR A 146 -14.35 22.79 0.58
N GLN A 147 -14.22 22.65 -0.73
CA GLN A 147 -14.39 23.76 -1.67
C GLN A 147 -15.83 24.32 -1.65
N LYS A 148 -16.83 23.45 -1.59
CA LYS A 148 -18.23 23.88 -1.42
C LYS A 148 -18.44 24.67 -0.14
N ALA A 149 -17.85 24.23 0.98
CA ALA A 149 -17.98 24.91 2.26
C ALA A 149 -17.22 26.24 2.33
N ASN A 150 -16.13 26.39 1.55
CA ASN A 150 -15.25 27.56 1.57
C ASN A 150 -15.41 28.48 0.35
N GLY A 151 -16.50 28.33 -0.42
CA GLY A 151 -16.82 29.22 -1.54
C GLY A 151 -15.82 29.15 -2.70
N TRP A 152 -15.22 27.98 -2.92
CA TRP A 152 -14.24 27.72 -4.00
C TRP A 152 -13.01 28.62 -3.90
N THR A 153 -12.48 28.76 -2.71
CA THR A 153 -11.22 29.49 -2.46
C THR A 153 -10.05 28.72 -3.06
N THR A 154 -9.22 29.40 -3.84
CA THR A 154 -8.04 28.80 -4.45
C THR A 154 -7.08 28.24 -3.39
N ILE A 155 -6.72 26.99 -3.52
CA ILE A 155 -5.65 26.33 -2.76
C ILE A 155 -4.39 26.44 -3.60
N GLU A 156 -3.33 27.05 -3.03
CA GLU A 156 -2.06 27.22 -3.74
C GLU A 156 -1.41 25.84 -3.98
N MET A 157 -1.16 25.54 -5.26
CA MET A 157 -0.45 24.33 -5.65
C MET A 157 1.05 24.56 -5.48
N PRO A 158 1.76 23.71 -4.71
CA PRO A 158 3.22 23.82 -4.57
C PRO A 158 3.95 23.59 -5.91
N GLU A 159 5.15 24.13 -6.02
CA GLU A 159 5.96 24.01 -7.23
C GLU A 159 6.76 22.69 -7.26
N GLY A 160 6.93 22.11 -8.45
CA GLY A 160 7.79 20.97 -8.71
C GLY A 160 7.45 19.75 -7.83
N GLY A 161 8.46 19.14 -7.21
CA GLY A 161 8.30 17.96 -6.36
C GLY A 161 7.53 18.19 -5.06
N ALA A 162 7.35 19.44 -4.65
CA ALA A 162 6.63 19.78 -3.43
C ALA A 162 5.13 19.47 -3.50
N ILE A 163 4.57 19.22 -4.69
CA ILE A 163 3.20 18.71 -4.85
C ILE A 163 2.97 17.33 -4.17
N PHE A 164 4.06 16.61 -3.89
CA PHE A 164 4.02 15.30 -3.22
C PHE A 164 4.36 15.39 -1.73
N GLU A 165 4.61 16.60 -1.20
CA GLU A 165 4.82 16.81 0.23
C GLU A 165 3.54 16.53 1.01
N THR A 166 3.70 16.01 2.21
CA THR A 166 2.58 15.54 3.04
C THR A 166 2.17 16.58 4.09
N LEU A 167 2.19 17.86 3.73
CA LEU A 167 1.85 18.97 4.61
C LEU A 167 1.09 20.08 3.89
N GLY A 168 0.08 20.61 4.58
CA GLY A 168 -0.65 21.81 4.19
C GLY A 168 -1.90 21.57 3.33
N PRO A 169 -2.64 22.64 2.99
CA PRO A 169 -3.96 22.54 2.35
C PRO A 169 -3.95 21.81 1.00
N TRP A 170 -2.84 21.86 0.25
CA TRP A 170 -2.74 21.11 -1.01
C TRP A 170 -2.77 19.59 -0.75
N GLU A 171 -1.98 19.09 0.22
CA GLU A 171 -2.01 17.68 0.62
C GLU A 171 -3.37 17.26 1.19
N ASP A 172 -3.98 18.13 1.98
CA ASP A 172 -5.25 17.82 2.63
C ASP A 172 -6.38 17.55 1.60
N TYR A 173 -6.37 18.26 0.46
CA TYR A 173 -7.51 18.32 -0.46
C TYR A 173 -7.20 17.89 -1.90
N SER A 174 -5.96 17.51 -2.22
CA SER A 174 -5.55 16.92 -3.50
C SER A 174 -5.17 15.44 -3.35
N THR A 175 -4.77 14.78 -4.45
CA THR A 175 -4.51 13.33 -4.39
C THR A 175 -3.16 12.87 -4.94
N PRO A 176 -2.10 13.69 -5.10
CA PRO A 176 -0.92 13.29 -5.85
C PRO A 176 -0.18 12.07 -5.26
N ALA A 177 -0.02 12.02 -3.94
CA ALA A 177 0.63 10.88 -3.28
C ALA A 177 -0.21 9.59 -3.36
N ARG A 178 -1.54 9.73 -3.27
CA ARG A 178 -2.49 8.60 -3.42
C ARG A 178 -2.49 8.06 -4.85
N ASP A 179 -2.44 8.94 -5.84
CA ASP A 179 -2.41 8.58 -7.26
C ASP A 179 -1.11 7.86 -7.63
N LEU A 180 0.04 8.25 -7.09
CA LEU A 180 1.29 7.49 -7.25
C LEU A 180 1.18 6.06 -6.68
N ARG A 181 0.56 5.89 -5.51
CA ARG A 181 0.33 4.57 -4.92
C ARG A 181 -0.60 3.71 -5.78
N LEU A 182 -1.61 4.33 -6.36
CA LEU A 182 -2.52 3.67 -7.28
C LEU A 182 -1.81 3.17 -8.54
N LEU A 183 -0.93 3.99 -9.14
CA LEU A 183 -0.10 3.59 -10.28
C LEU A 183 0.82 2.41 -9.94
N LEU A 184 1.42 2.37 -8.73
CA LEU A 184 2.20 1.23 -8.27
C LEU A 184 1.35 -0.04 -8.16
N ALA A 185 0.12 0.06 -7.68
CA ALA A 185 -0.78 -1.08 -7.58
C ALA A 185 -1.22 -1.60 -8.96
N PHE A 186 -1.45 -0.73 -9.93
CA PHE A 186 -1.69 -1.13 -11.32
C PHE A 186 -0.49 -1.86 -11.92
N ASP A 187 0.73 -1.35 -11.71
CA ASP A 187 1.95 -2.00 -12.19
C ASP A 187 2.13 -3.38 -11.54
N GLU A 188 1.95 -3.50 -10.23
CA GLU A 188 2.01 -4.76 -9.49
C GLU A 188 1.01 -5.79 -10.04
N LEU A 189 -0.24 -5.38 -10.26
CA LEU A 189 -1.28 -6.23 -10.82
C LEU A 189 -0.91 -6.72 -12.22
N SER A 190 -0.41 -5.83 -13.09
CA SER A 190 -0.02 -6.15 -14.46
C SER A 190 1.14 -7.15 -14.54
N ARG A 191 2.04 -7.12 -13.55
CA ARG A 191 3.22 -8.00 -13.48
C ARG A 191 2.99 -9.29 -12.71
N PHE A 192 1.84 -9.45 -12.05
CA PHE A 192 1.63 -10.56 -11.13
C PHE A 192 1.79 -11.93 -11.78
N THR A 193 1.27 -12.12 -12.99
CA THR A 193 1.41 -13.37 -13.76
C THR A 193 2.89 -13.71 -14.01
N THR A 194 3.70 -12.70 -14.36
CA THR A 194 5.15 -12.84 -14.53
C THR A 194 5.82 -13.17 -13.20
N TYR A 195 5.40 -12.51 -12.12
CA TYR A 195 5.91 -12.75 -10.77
C TYR A 195 5.68 -14.18 -10.30
N VAL A 196 4.49 -14.75 -10.53
CA VAL A 196 4.18 -16.15 -10.23
C VAL A 196 5.07 -17.11 -11.02
N ARG A 197 5.26 -16.85 -12.33
CA ARG A 197 6.12 -17.65 -13.19
C ARG A 197 7.57 -17.67 -12.72
N ASP A 198 8.09 -16.52 -12.32
CA ASP A 198 9.51 -16.32 -12.00
C ASP A 198 9.85 -16.66 -10.53
N ASN A 199 8.83 -16.83 -9.67
CA ASN A 199 9.00 -17.15 -8.24
C ASN A 199 8.16 -18.38 -7.83
N PRO A 200 8.33 -19.54 -8.45
CA PRO A 200 7.51 -20.73 -8.18
C PRO A 200 7.66 -21.27 -6.76
N ASP A 201 8.75 -20.94 -6.06
CA ASP A 201 9.04 -21.32 -4.69
C ASP A 201 8.14 -20.62 -3.64
N ILE A 202 7.57 -19.48 -3.99
CA ILE A 202 6.63 -18.75 -3.13
C ILE A 202 5.22 -19.34 -3.24
N PHE A 203 4.93 -20.01 -4.36
CA PHE A 203 3.58 -20.46 -4.68
C PHE A 203 3.46 -21.99 -4.62
N ARG A 204 2.35 -22.44 -4.03
CA ARG A 204 1.94 -23.84 -4.13
C ARG A 204 1.20 -24.05 -5.43
N MET A 205 1.86 -24.71 -6.37
CA MET A 205 1.20 -25.12 -7.60
C MET A 205 0.10 -26.16 -7.28
N PRO A 206 -1.15 -25.92 -7.69
CA PRO A 206 -2.24 -26.85 -7.45
C PRO A 206 -1.93 -28.25 -7.99
N ALA A 207 -2.24 -29.29 -7.23
CA ALA A 207 -1.98 -30.66 -7.61
C ALA A 207 -2.63 -31.00 -8.97
N GLY A 208 -1.86 -31.56 -9.87
CA GLY A 208 -2.33 -31.95 -11.21
C GLY A 208 -2.41 -30.82 -12.24
N LYS A 209 -2.07 -29.58 -11.89
CA LYS A 209 -1.98 -28.47 -12.84
C LYS A 209 -0.55 -28.21 -13.29
N THR A 210 -0.39 -27.92 -14.58
CA THR A 210 0.86 -27.40 -15.13
C THR A 210 0.98 -25.91 -14.86
N SER A 211 2.19 -25.35 -14.93
CA SER A 211 2.40 -23.89 -14.82
C SER A 211 1.55 -23.11 -15.83
N ALA A 212 1.42 -23.62 -17.06
CA ALA A 212 0.59 -23.01 -18.10
C ALA A 212 -0.89 -22.96 -17.71
N GLN A 213 -1.41 -24.00 -17.07
CA GLN A 213 -2.78 -24.02 -16.58
C GLN A 213 -2.99 -23.04 -15.41
N VAL A 214 -2.01 -22.91 -14.52
CA VAL A 214 -2.06 -21.92 -13.44
C VAL A 214 -2.06 -20.49 -14.00
N LEU A 215 -1.24 -20.22 -15.00
CA LEU A 215 -1.24 -18.91 -15.68
C LEU A 215 -2.56 -18.62 -16.39
N ALA A 216 -3.20 -19.64 -16.97
CA ALA A 216 -4.54 -19.52 -17.53
C ALA A 216 -5.59 -19.21 -16.45
N ASP A 217 -5.54 -19.90 -15.30
CA ASP A 217 -6.44 -19.60 -14.17
C ASP A 217 -6.30 -18.16 -13.67
N LEU A 218 -5.08 -17.59 -13.66
CA LEU A 218 -4.85 -16.19 -13.30
C LEU A 218 -5.47 -15.25 -14.34
N THR A 219 -5.35 -15.58 -15.62
CA THR A 219 -6.00 -14.82 -16.69
C THR A 219 -7.51 -14.84 -16.54
N ASP A 220 -8.10 -16.02 -16.31
CA ASP A 220 -9.54 -16.18 -16.11
C ASP A 220 -10.03 -15.42 -14.87
N GLU A 221 -9.25 -15.43 -13.78
CA GLU A 221 -9.56 -14.65 -12.57
C GLU A 221 -9.56 -13.15 -12.86
N TRP A 222 -8.59 -12.67 -13.65
CA TRP A 222 -8.53 -11.27 -14.05
C TRP A 222 -9.72 -10.88 -14.91
N GLU A 223 -10.01 -11.64 -15.98
CA GLU A 223 -11.12 -11.33 -16.90
C GLU A 223 -12.46 -11.30 -16.16
N ARG A 224 -12.66 -12.21 -15.21
CA ARG A 224 -13.84 -12.19 -14.36
C ARG A 224 -13.88 -10.96 -13.44
N SER A 225 -12.79 -10.69 -12.73
CA SER A 225 -12.73 -9.60 -11.75
C SER A 225 -12.86 -8.23 -12.42
N ARG A 226 -12.27 -8.02 -13.59
CA ARG A 226 -12.35 -6.76 -14.32
C ARG A 226 -13.75 -6.41 -14.82
N GLU A 227 -14.60 -7.43 -15.04
CA GLU A 227 -15.98 -7.26 -15.49
C GLU A 227 -16.96 -7.15 -14.33
N GLU A 228 -16.80 -7.97 -13.28
CA GLU A 228 -17.73 -8.08 -12.16
C GLU A 228 -17.54 -6.99 -11.10
N LEU A 229 -16.28 -6.59 -10.85
CA LEU A 229 -16.01 -5.56 -9.84
C LEU A 229 -16.29 -4.17 -10.41
N THR A 230 -17.09 -3.41 -9.65
CA THR A 230 -17.49 -2.07 -10.04
C THR A 230 -17.19 -1.06 -8.94
N ILE A 231 -16.87 0.15 -9.35
CA ILE A 231 -16.57 1.29 -8.50
C ILE A 231 -17.53 2.41 -8.81
N SER A 232 -18.14 2.98 -7.79
CA SER A 232 -19.12 4.05 -7.94
C SER A 232 -18.64 5.34 -7.27
N TYR A 233 -18.86 6.47 -7.92
CA TYR A 233 -18.55 7.80 -7.39
C TYR A 233 -19.58 8.84 -7.85
N ALA A 234 -19.59 9.97 -7.17
CA ALA A 234 -20.41 11.11 -7.59
C ALA A 234 -19.63 11.96 -8.61
N ARG A 235 -20.30 12.35 -9.70
CA ARG A 235 -19.79 13.34 -10.66
C ARG A 235 -19.91 14.76 -10.09
N SER A 236 -19.30 15.73 -10.75
CA SER A 236 -19.36 17.15 -10.36
C SER A 236 -20.79 17.70 -10.31
N ASP A 237 -21.70 17.14 -11.11
CA ASP A 237 -23.14 17.48 -11.09
C ASP A 237 -23.93 16.76 -9.98
N GLY A 238 -23.27 15.92 -9.18
CA GLY A 238 -23.86 15.12 -8.11
C GLY A 238 -24.52 13.82 -8.58
N SER A 239 -24.54 13.52 -9.88
CA SER A 239 -25.08 12.25 -10.39
C SER A 239 -24.15 11.08 -10.07
N PRO A 240 -24.69 9.89 -9.73
CA PRO A 240 -23.86 8.72 -9.53
C PRO A 240 -23.31 8.19 -10.85
N TRP A 241 -22.08 7.74 -10.82
CA TRP A 241 -21.45 7.06 -11.94
C TRP A 241 -20.79 5.77 -11.47
N THR A 242 -20.96 4.71 -12.25
CA THR A 242 -20.37 3.39 -11.97
C THR A 242 -19.54 2.95 -13.15
N VAL A 243 -18.33 2.48 -12.87
CA VAL A 243 -17.39 1.95 -13.86
C VAL A 243 -16.91 0.58 -13.41
N THR A 244 -16.54 -0.30 -14.35
CA THR A 244 -15.92 -1.56 -14.01
C THR A 244 -14.44 -1.37 -13.67
N LEU A 245 -13.87 -2.30 -12.92
CA LEU A 245 -12.43 -2.31 -12.62
C LEU A 245 -11.61 -2.33 -13.91
N GLY A 246 -12.04 -3.12 -14.90
CA GLY A 246 -11.38 -3.19 -16.21
C GLY A 246 -11.32 -1.85 -16.91
N GLN A 247 -12.43 -1.09 -16.91
CA GLN A 247 -12.47 0.25 -17.50
C GLN A 247 -11.50 1.23 -16.85
N LEU A 248 -11.25 1.09 -15.54
CA LEU A 248 -10.27 1.92 -14.82
C LEU A 248 -8.84 1.50 -15.14
N VAL A 249 -8.54 0.20 -15.12
CA VAL A 249 -7.20 -0.32 -15.40
C VAL A 249 -6.79 -0.08 -16.85
N ASP A 250 -7.69 -0.25 -17.81
CA ASP A 250 -7.43 0.02 -19.22
C ASP A 250 -7.10 1.51 -19.49
N ARG A 251 -7.54 2.40 -18.60
CA ARG A 251 -7.32 3.85 -18.67
C ARG A 251 -6.25 4.33 -17.69
N ALA A 252 -5.50 3.43 -17.07
CA ALA A 252 -4.52 3.77 -16.03
C ALA A 252 -3.49 4.81 -16.50
N VAL A 253 -3.04 4.75 -17.77
CA VAL A 253 -2.11 5.72 -18.35
C VAL A 253 -2.75 7.06 -18.68
N GLU A 254 -4.07 7.10 -18.77
CA GLU A 254 -4.87 8.30 -19.07
C GLU A 254 -5.49 8.91 -17.80
N LEU A 255 -5.38 8.21 -16.65
CA LEU A 255 -5.88 8.74 -15.39
C LEU A 255 -5.09 10.00 -15.01
N GLU A 256 -5.82 11.00 -14.60
CA GLU A 256 -5.23 12.17 -13.96
C GLU A 256 -4.42 11.73 -12.74
N GLN A 257 -3.13 12.08 -12.75
CA GLN A 257 -2.21 11.68 -11.68
C GLN A 257 -2.42 12.49 -10.39
N SER A 258 -3.33 13.46 -10.43
CA SER A 258 -3.62 14.27 -9.26
C SER A 258 -5.00 14.90 -9.45
N TYR A 259 -5.85 14.77 -8.44
CA TYR A 259 -7.05 15.59 -8.37
C TYR A 259 -6.66 17.01 -7.97
N ASN A 260 -7.04 17.98 -8.80
CA ASN A 260 -6.86 19.40 -8.51
C ASN A 260 -8.14 19.94 -7.82
N PRO A 261 -8.08 20.30 -6.54
CA PRO A 261 -9.27 20.79 -5.83
C PRO A 261 -9.78 22.15 -6.30
N ASN A 262 -9.05 22.82 -7.18
CA ASN A 262 -9.44 24.13 -7.73
C ASN A 262 -10.26 24.03 -9.04
N ASP A 263 -10.40 22.83 -9.62
CA ASP A 263 -11.08 22.61 -10.92
C ASP A 263 -12.55 22.26 -10.77
#